data_8c054c812bc73bf9520b584b7f1eda38
#
_entry.id   8c054c812bc73bf9520b584b7f1eda38
#
_cell.length_a   1.000
_cell.length_b   1.000
_cell.length_c   1.000
_cell.angle_alpha   90.00
_cell.angle_beta   90.00
_cell.angle_gamma   90.00
#
_symmetry.space_group_name_H-M   'P 1'
#
loop_
_entity.id
_entity.type
_entity.pdbx_description
1 polymer ?
#
loop_
_entity_poly.entity_id
_entity_poly.type
_entity_poly.pdbx_seq_one_letter_code
_entity_poly.pdbx_strand_id
1 'polypeptide(L)'
;GQMATTASVYEPFRNQPPRLEILDCQAKLNFVINQQKRKSRRENTSYPETEWPLLWILCPSCSAKLIDGFAAQPDPGSKWPTGVYFLPEFQNTALVAINQLPINQDTLWLRVLGKSQTQEQAILELEALPRGNPLRENLTELLASWHVTIQFRENIDKDDQELLMKLSPVYLRWREDTLEQGRQEGRQEGRQEGRQEGRQEGRQEGRQEGLQEGQQTIKRQMIENFFNVRFGSLEPELLAIIEPMLQLPPEELTPLLLTASREELFERFGK
;
A
#
# COMPACT_ATOMS: atom_id res chain seq x y z
N GLY A 1 -0.48 10.12 -19.57
CA GLY A 1 0.23 11.18 -20.29
C GLY A 1 -0.11 11.18 -21.77
N GLN A 2 0.31 12.21 -22.51
CA GLN A 2 -0.08 12.45 -23.91
C GLN A 2 0.21 11.25 -24.85
N MET A 3 1.29 10.51 -24.64
CA MET A 3 1.64 9.30 -25.41
C MET A 3 0.67 8.14 -25.24
N ALA A 4 -0.16 8.13 -24.22
CA ALA A 4 -1.11 7.07 -23.90
C ALA A 4 -2.58 7.47 -24.16
N THR A 5 -2.83 8.54 -24.88
CA THR A 5 -4.19 8.99 -25.22
C THR A 5 -4.82 8.16 -26.36
N THR A 6 -3.98 7.48 -27.13
CA THR A 6 -4.38 6.56 -28.21
C THR A 6 -3.74 5.20 -27.99
N ALA A 7 -4.23 4.19 -28.71
CA ALA A 7 -3.58 2.88 -28.71
C ALA A 7 -2.10 3.04 -29.06
N SER A 8 -1.20 2.43 -28.28
CA SER A 8 0.24 2.66 -28.42
C SER A 8 1.02 1.38 -28.14
N VAL A 9 2.12 1.22 -28.84
CA VAL A 9 3.15 0.20 -28.62
C VAL A 9 4.44 0.92 -28.27
N TYR A 10 5.14 0.48 -27.23
CA TYR A 10 6.36 1.10 -26.76
C TYR A 10 7.51 0.12 -26.88
N GLU A 11 8.59 0.56 -27.54
CA GLU A 11 9.85 -0.20 -27.69
C GLU A 11 10.99 0.65 -27.11
N PRO A 12 11.37 0.43 -25.85
CA PRO A 12 12.51 1.12 -25.24
C PRO A 12 13.83 0.46 -25.64
N PHE A 13 14.78 1.29 -26.05
CA PHE A 13 16.14 0.87 -26.38
C PHE A 13 17.13 1.43 -25.38
N ARG A 14 18.13 0.62 -25.05
CA ARG A 14 19.21 1.01 -24.14
C ARG A 14 20.30 1.82 -24.84
N ASN A 15 20.43 1.62 -26.13
CA ASN A 15 21.32 2.32 -27.04
C ASN A 15 20.54 2.81 -28.25
N GLN A 16 21.15 3.67 -29.09
CA GLN A 16 20.53 3.98 -30.37
C GLN A 16 20.35 2.71 -31.19
N PRO A 17 19.12 2.33 -31.57
CA PRO A 17 18.89 1.13 -32.36
C PRO A 17 19.48 1.28 -33.78
N PRO A 18 20.04 0.22 -34.35
CA PRO A 18 20.36 0.19 -35.76
C PRO A 18 19.08 0.12 -36.59
N ARG A 19 19.20 0.46 -37.89
CA ARG A 19 18.07 0.46 -38.82
C ARG A 19 17.25 -0.82 -38.76
N LEU A 20 17.88 -1.98 -38.69
CA LEU A 20 17.19 -3.27 -38.73
C LEU A 20 16.27 -3.45 -37.53
N GLU A 21 16.69 -3.09 -36.34
CA GLU A 21 15.85 -3.21 -35.14
C GLU A 21 14.61 -2.31 -35.21
N ILE A 22 14.71 -1.12 -35.81
CA ILE A 22 13.53 -0.28 -36.05
C ILE A 22 12.55 -0.93 -37.03
N LEU A 23 13.06 -1.55 -38.09
CA LEU A 23 12.24 -2.29 -39.05
C LEU A 23 11.57 -3.51 -38.38
N ASP A 24 12.26 -4.21 -37.48
CA ASP A 24 11.71 -5.31 -36.71
C ASP A 24 10.57 -4.82 -35.78
N CYS A 25 10.73 -3.66 -35.14
CA CYS A 25 9.67 -3.05 -34.34
C CYS A 25 8.44 -2.69 -35.19
N GLN A 26 8.65 -2.17 -36.40
CA GLN A 26 7.56 -1.89 -37.35
C GLN A 26 6.87 -3.21 -37.82
N ALA A 27 7.63 -4.29 -37.99
CA ALA A 27 7.05 -5.60 -38.29
C ALA A 27 6.16 -6.13 -37.13
N LYS A 28 6.60 -5.93 -35.90
CA LYS A 28 5.79 -6.24 -34.70
C LYS A 28 4.51 -5.39 -34.66
N LEU A 29 4.58 -4.08 -34.94
CA LEU A 29 3.43 -3.20 -35.03
C LEU A 29 2.42 -3.74 -36.08
N ASN A 30 2.90 -4.05 -37.28
CA ASN A 30 2.07 -4.60 -38.35
C ASN A 30 1.43 -5.93 -37.95
N PHE A 31 2.14 -6.78 -37.20
CA PHE A 31 1.59 -8.02 -36.66
C PHE A 31 0.42 -7.75 -35.71
N VAL A 32 0.58 -6.79 -34.77
CA VAL A 32 -0.47 -6.39 -33.82
C VAL A 32 -1.71 -5.86 -34.55
N ILE A 33 -1.51 -4.97 -35.53
CA ILE A 33 -2.62 -4.42 -36.35
C ILE A 33 -3.36 -5.53 -37.09
N ASN A 34 -2.62 -6.46 -37.71
CA ASN A 34 -3.23 -7.57 -38.43
C ASN A 34 -3.97 -8.56 -37.50
N GLN A 35 -3.48 -8.76 -36.27
CA GLN A 35 -4.18 -9.54 -35.26
C GLN A 35 -5.51 -8.91 -34.89
N GLN A 36 -5.54 -7.60 -34.65
CA GLN A 36 -6.77 -6.86 -34.32
C GLN A 36 -7.76 -6.86 -35.50
N LYS A 37 -7.28 -6.67 -36.73
CA LYS A 37 -8.11 -6.79 -37.95
C LYS A 37 -8.77 -8.16 -38.07
N ARG A 38 -8.05 -9.25 -37.79
CA ARG A 38 -8.60 -10.62 -37.81
C ARG A 38 -9.63 -10.82 -36.70
N LYS A 39 -9.40 -10.28 -35.50
CA LYS A 39 -10.32 -10.31 -34.36
C LYS A 39 -11.62 -9.57 -34.71
N SER A 40 -11.53 -8.33 -35.16
CA SER A 40 -12.69 -7.52 -35.54
C SER A 40 -13.56 -8.19 -36.61
N ARG A 41 -12.93 -8.84 -37.62
CA ARG A 41 -13.67 -9.59 -38.63
C ARG A 41 -14.46 -10.78 -38.04
N ARG A 42 -13.89 -11.49 -37.06
CA ARG A 42 -14.58 -12.60 -36.36
C ARG A 42 -15.74 -12.11 -35.51
N GLU A 43 -15.56 -10.95 -34.86
CA GLU A 43 -16.53 -10.36 -33.96
C GLU A 43 -17.54 -9.46 -34.71
N ASN A 44 -17.43 -9.35 -36.03
CA ASN A 44 -18.24 -8.49 -36.88
C ASN A 44 -18.25 -7.02 -36.44
N THR A 45 -17.07 -6.53 -35.97
CA THR A 45 -16.84 -5.16 -35.53
C THR A 45 -15.95 -4.40 -36.53
N SER A 46 -15.94 -3.06 -36.46
CA SER A 46 -15.04 -2.22 -37.24
C SER A 46 -13.73 -2.01 -36.52
N TYR A 47 -12.61 -1.92 -37.25
CA TYR A 47 -11.31 -1.49 -36.74
C TYR A 47 -10.68 -0.52 -37.73
N PRO A 48 -11.10 0.76 -37.71
CA PRO A 48 -10.63 1.77 -38.65
C PRO A 48 -9.17 2.15 -38.39
N GLU A 49 -8.52 2.75 -39.38
CA GLU A 49 -7.11 3.16 -39.29
C GLU A 49 -6.84 4.16 -38.15
N THR A 50 -7.85 4.97 -37.79
CA THR A 50 -7.76 5.90 -36.64
C THR A 50 -7.59 5.23 -35.29
N GLU A 51 -7.89 3.93 -35.18
CA GLU A 51 -7.70 3.13 -33.97
C GLU A 51 -6.40 2.32 -33.98
N TRP A 52 -5.63 2.39 -35.07
CA TRP A 52 -4.37 1.66 -35.12
C TRP A 52 -3.37 2.24 -34.14
N PRO A 53 -2.59 1.36 -33.47
CA PRO A 53 -1.64 1.83 -32.49
C PRO A 53 -0.48 2.60 -33.14
N LEU A 54 0.01 3.61 -32.43
CA LEU A 54 1.25 4.31 -32.75
C LEU A 54 2.40 3.59 -32.07
N LEU A 55 3.46 3.33 -32.80
CA LEU A 55 4.71 2.76 -32.25
C LEU A 55 5.61 3.90 -31.77
N TRP A 56 5.94 3.86 -30.48
CA TRP A 56 6.90 4.75 -29.85
C TRP A 56 8.24 4.05 -29.64
N ILE A 57 9.26 4.44 -30.38
CA ILE A 57 10.63 3.95 -30.23
C ILE A 57 11.38 4.92 -29.32
N LEU A 58 11.70 4.50 -28.12
CA LEU A 58 12.34 5.31 -27.08
C LEU A 58 13.85 5.05 -27.13
N CYS A 59 14.64 6.03 -27.57
CA CYS A 59 16.09 5.93 -27.73
C CYS A 59 16.79 6.89 -26.77
N PRO A 60 17.88 6.51 -26.09
CA PRO A 60 18.69 7.46 -25.33
C PRO A 60 19.18 8.64 -26.18
N SER A 61 19.48 8.38 -27.46
CA SER A 61 19.85 9.39 -28.44
C SER A 61 19.45 8.94 -29.83
N CYS A 62 19.24 9.88 -30.77
CA CYS A 62 19.05 9.61 -32.19
C CYS A 62 20.04 10.47 -33.00
N SER A 63 20.82 9.83 -33.84
CA SER A 63 21.69 10.55 -34.74
C SER A 63 20.90 11.19 -35.92
N ALA A 64 21.43 12.29 -36.49
CA ALA A 64 20.83 12.90 -37.68
C ALA A 64 20.69 11.86 -38.81
N LYS A 65 21.67 11.00 -39.02
CA LYS A 65 21.64 9.92 -40.03
C LYS A 65 20.44 8.98 -39.83
N LEU A 66 20.06 8.70 -38.57
CA LEU A 66 18.92 7.83 -38.26
C LEU A 66 17.60 8.57 -38.56
N ILE A 67 17.48 9.82 -38.11
CA ILE A 67 16.33 10.69 -38.31
C ILE A 67 16.07 10.90 -39.81
N ASP A 68 17.09 11.33 -40.53
CA ASP A 68 17.01 11.59 -41.98
C ASP A 68 16.74 10.32 -42.78
N GLY A 69 17.38 9.20 -42.39
CA GLY A 69 17.26 7.91 -43.07
C GLY A 69 15.85 7.31 -43.00
N PHE A 70 15.06 7.66 -41.98
CA PHE A 70 13.65 7.31 -41.87
C PHE A 70 12.71 8.45 -42.28
N ALA A 71 13.24 9.55 -42.81
CA ALA A 71 12.50 10.77 -43.12
C ALA A 71 11.61 11.25 -41.94
N ALA A 72 12.11 11.03 -40.71
CA ALA A 72 11.39 11.42 -39.52
C ALA A 72 11.47 12.94 -39.31
N GLN A 73 10.34 13.56 -38.97
CA GLN A 73 10.20 15.00 -38.84
C GLN A 73 9.64 15.36 -37.46
N PRO A 74 10.00 16.51 -36.89
CA PRO A 74 9.29 17.05 -35.72
C PRO A 74 7.81 17.24 -36.01
N ASP A 75 6.98 17.25 -35.01
CA ASP A 75 5.56 17.54 -35.16
C ASP A 75 5.35 18.96 -35.72
N PRO A 76 4.74 19.11 -36.91
CA PRO A 76 4.50 20.44 -37.50
C PRO A 76 3.55 21.29 -36.65
N GLY A 77 2.70 20.65 -35.84
CA GLY A 77 1.72 21.35 -34.98
C GLY A 77 2.33 21.81 -33.64
N SER A 78 3.60 21.57 -33.38
CA SER A 78 4.29 21.91 -32.13
C SER A 78 3.59 21.39 -30.86
N LYS A 79 2.75 20.34 -30.98
CA LYS A 79 2.09 19.68 -29.86
C LYS A 79 3.06 18.80 -29.05
N TRP A 80 4.10 18.34 -29.71
CA TRP A 80 5.12 17.50 -29.09
C TRP A 80 6.41 18.27 -28.86
N PRO A 81 7.14 17.99 -27.78
CA PRO A 81 8.39 18.67 -27.49
C PRO A 81 9.49 18.30 -28.48
N THR A 82 10.56 19.12 -28.49
CA THR A 82 11.83 18.76 -29.18
C THR A 82 12.28 17.37 -28.73
N GLY A 83 12.90 16.61 -29.61
CA GLY A 83 13.32 15.22 -29.36
C GLY A 83 12.26 14.18 -29.74
N VAL A 84 11.05 14.60 -30.11
CA VAL A 84 10.02 13.71 -30.67
C VAL A 84 9.92 13.91 -32.18
N TYR A 85 10.08 12.82 -32.92
CA TYR A 85 10.10 12.81 -34.40
C TYR A 85 9.13 11.77 -34.91
N PHE A 86 8.27 12.15 -35.85
CA PHE A 86 7.31 11.26 -36.50
C PHE A 86 7.83 10.80 -37.85
N LEU A 87 7.75 9.51 -38.11
CA LEU A 87 7.96 8.95 -39.43
C LEU A 87 6.79 9.36 -40.37
N PRO A 88 6.94 9.21 -41.69
CA PRO A 88 5.84 9.43 -42.61
C PRO A 88 4.54 8.75 -42.16
N GLU A 89 3.40 9.41 -42.39
CA GLU A 89 2.10 9.09 -41.82
C GLU A 89 1.73 7.59 -41.86
N PHE A 90 1.98 6.93 -42.97
CA PHE A 90 1.64 5.52 -43.14
C PHE A 90 2.49 4.53 -42.36
N GLN A 91 3.56 5.00 -41.69
CA GLN A 91 4.42 4.13 -40.87
C GLN A 91 3.96 4.00 -39.43
N ASN A 92 3.01 4.84 -38.98
CA ASN A 92 2.49 4.86 -37.62
C ASN A 92 3.58 4.70 -36.54
N THR A 93 4.70 5.42 -36.71
CA THR A 93 5.89 5.28 -35.85
C THR A 93 6.46 6.64 -35.49
N ALA A 94 6.84 6.78 -34.23
CA ALA A 94 7.55 7.95 -33.71
C ALA A 94 8.87 7.51 -33.03
N LEU A 95 9.92 8.32 -33.24
CA LEU A 95 11.20 8.20 -32.55
C LEU A 95 11.26 9.26 -31.44
N VAL A 96 11.70 8.85 -30.27
CA VAL A 96 11.93 9.75 -29.13
C VAL A 96 13.42 9.76 -28.82
N ALA A 97 14.11 10.85 -29.14
CA ALA A 97 15.49 11.09 -28.74
C ALA A 97 15.51 11.69 -27.34
N ILE A 98 15.65 10.83 -26.34
CA ILE A 98 15.49 11.18 -24.91
C ILE A 98 16.44 12.30 -24.48
N ASN A 99 17.67 12.31 -25.00
CA ASN A 99 18.67 13.34 -24.70
C ASN A 99 18.33 14.73 -25.28
N GLN A 100 17.33 14.82 -26.16
CA GLN A 100 16.87 16.07 -26.76
C GLN A 100 15.58 16.60 -26.14
N LEU A 101 14.98 15.84 -25.22
CA LEU A 101 13.76 16.25 -24.54
C LEU A 101 14.01 17.46 -23.64
N PRO A 102 13.10 18.43 -23.56
CA PRO A 102 13.22 19.56 -22.66
C PRO A 102 13.25 19.12 -21.20
N ILE A 103 13.95 19.90 -20.39
CA ILE A 103 14.11 19.65 -18.95
C ILE A 103 12.89 20.22 -18.21
N ASN A 104 11.89 19.38 -17.96
CA ASN A 104 10.67 19.71 -17.21
C ASN A 104 10.04 18.43 -16.61
N GLN A 105 8.99 18.60 -15.81
CA GLN A 105 8.32 17.48 -15.15
C GLN A 105 7.61 16.53 -16.12
N ASP A 106 7.09 17.03 -17.24
CA ASP A 106 6.37 16.20 -18.23
C ASP A 106 7.27 15.20 -18.93
N THR A 107 8.55 15.50 -19.07
CA THR A 107 9.55 14.66 -19.72
C THR A 107 10.43 13.89 -18.72
N LEU A 108 10.30 14.16 -17.43
CA LEU A 108 11.17 13.59 -16.38
C LEU A 108 11.20 12.06 -16.43
N TRP A 109 10.04 11.43 -16.54
CA TRP A 109 9.93 9.97 -16.58
C TRP A 109 10.62 9.33 -17.79
N LEU A 110 10.63 10.02 -18.97
CA LEU A 110 11.38 9.57 -20.14
C LEU A 110 12.87 9.81 -19.96
N ARG A 111 13.27 10.95 -19.42
CA ARG A 111 14.68 11.30 -19.22
C ARG A 111 15.38 10.38 -18.22
N VAL A 112 14.64 9.82 -17.27
CA VAL A 112 15.14 8.75 -16.38
C VAL A 112 15.54 7.49 -17.15
N LEU A 113 14.87 7.20 -18.29
CA LEU A 113 15.22 6.09 -19.18
C LEU A 113 16.40 6.44 -20.12
N GLY A 114 16.91 7.66 -20.05
CA GLY A 114 18.06 8.12 -20.84
C GLY A 114 19.38 7.48 -20.42
N LYS A 115 20.47 8.02 -20.93
CA LYS A 115 21.84 7.62 -20.58
C LYS A 115 22.67 8.80 -20.08
N SER A 116 23.76 8.46 -19.39
CA SER A 116 24.80 9.41 -18.96
C SER A 116 24.22 10.66 -18.31
N GLN A 117 24.61 11.84 -18.74
CA GLN A 117 24.23 13.11 -18.15
C GLN A 117 22.69 13.33 -18.10
N THR A 118 21.95 12.93 -19.15
CA THR A 118 20.49 13.07 -19.20
C THR A 118 19.81 12.31 -18.08
N GLN A 119 20.25 11.08 -17.84
CA GLN A 119 19.72 10.23 -16.77
C GLN A 119 20.10 10.75 -15.40
N GLU A 120 21.37 11.13 -15.21
CA GLU A 120 21.86 11.68 -13.93
C GLU A 120 21.06 12.91 -13.50
N GLN A 121 20.89 13.86 -14.45
CA GLN A 121 20.12 15.06 -14.18
C GLN A 121 18.66 14.74 -13.85
N ALA A 122 18.03 13.81 -14.57
CA ALA A 122 16.68 13.40 -14.31
C ALA A 122 16.52 12.75 -12.91
N ILE A 123 17.51 11.96 -12.48
CA ILE A 123 17.53 11.37 -11.13
C ILE A 123 17.64 12.47 -10.06
N LEU A 124 18.53 13.45 -10.25
CA LEU A 124 18.65 14.58 -9.32
C LEU A 124 17.35 15.42 -9.22
N GLU A 125 16.71 15.66 -10.36
CA GLU A 125 15.41 16.35 -10.40
C GLU A 125 14.31 15.55 -9.68
N LEU A 126 14.31 14.23 -9.86
CA LEU A 126 13.37 13.34 -9.16
C LEU A 126 13.56 13.40 -7.64
N GLU A 127 14.81 13.38 -7.19
CA GLU A 127 15.14 13.48 -5.75
C GLU A 127 14.76 14.84 -5.15
N ALA A 128 14.82 15.91 -5.95
CA ALA A 128 14.44 17.27 -5.53
C ALA A 128 12.92 17.47 -5.42
N LEU A 129 12.09 16.59 -5.97
CA LEU A 129 10.63 16.68 -5.83
C LEU A 129 10.22 16.49 -4.37
N PRO A 130 9.15 17.16 -3.89
CA PRO A 130 8.65 17.00 -2.54
C PRO A 130 8.27 15.53 -2.23
N ARG A 131 8.40 15.12 -0.96
CA ARG A 131 7.83 13.86 -0.46
C ARG A 131 6.30 13.92 -0.64
N GLY A 132 5.68 12.80 -1.02
CA GLY A 132 4.25 12.75 -1.32
C GLY A 132 3.90 13.19 -2.76
N ASN A 133 4.89 13.55 -3.58
CA ASN A 133 4.65 13.78 -5.01
C ASN A 133 4.47 12.44 -5.73
N PRO A 134 3.32 12.16 -6.38
CA PRO A 134 3.03 10.86 -7.00
C PRO A 134 4.06 10.45 -8.07
N LEU A 135 4.61 11.43 -8.82
CA LEU A 135 5.64 11.17 -9.82
C LEU A 135 6.93 10.68 -9.17
N ARG A 136 7.33 11.32 -8.04
CA ARG A 136 8.50 10.91 -7.28
C ARG A 136 8.34 9.49 -6.75
N GLU A 137 7.22 9.19 -6.11
CA GLU A 137 6.97 7.88 -5.49
C GLU A 137 6.98 6.77 -6.53
N ASN A 138 6.20 6.92 -7.61
CA ASN A 138 6.10 5.92 -8.67
C ASN A 138 7.46 5.69 -9.38
N LEU A 139 8.21 6.77 -9.69
CA LEU A 139 9.50 6.62 -10.35
C LEU A 139 10.57 6.04 -9.42
N THR A 140 10.56 6.40 -8.14
CA THR A 140 11.52 5.86 -7.17
C THR A 140 11.30 4.36 -6.97
N GLU A 141 10.06 3.92 -6.86
CA GLU A 141 9.72 2.49 -6.79
C GLU A 141 10.16 1.73 -8.05
N LEU A 142 9.91 2.30 -9.24
CA LEU A 142 10.34 1.73 -10.50
C LEU A 142 11.88 1.59 -10.58
N LEU A 143 12.60 2.63 -10.18
CA LEU A 143 14.07 2.63 -10.15
C LEU A 143 14.63 1.64 -9.12
N ALA A 144 13.99 1.51 -7.97
CA ALA A 144 14.36 0.54 -6.95
C ALA A 144 14.16 -0.91 -7.47
N SER A 145 13.03 -1.18 -8.10
CA SER A 145 12.74 -2.47 -8.75
C SER A 145 13.76 -2.77 -9.85
N TRP A 146 14.11 -1.77 -10.65
CA TRP A 146 15.10 -1.91 -11.72
C TRP A 146 16.51 -2.19 -11.17
N HIS A 147 16.91 -1.48 -10.11
CA HIS A 147 18.17 -1.74 -9.40
C HIS A 147 18.27 -3.20 -8.95
N VAL A 148 17.22 -3.72 -8.28
CA VAL A 148 17.18 -5.11 -7.82
C VAL A 148 17.25 -6.07 -9.02
N THR A 149 16.51 -5.80 -10.10
CA THR A 149 16.50 -6.66 -11.29
C THR A 149 17.89 -6.76 -11.94
N ILE A 150 18.63 -5.64 -12.03
CA ILE A 150 19.97 -5.65 -12.61
C ILE A 150 20.96 -6.36 -11.68
N GLN A 151 20.85 -6.14 -10.37
CA GLN A 151 21.75 -6.73 -9.38
C GLN A 151 21.76 -8.27 -9.42
N PHE A 152 20.61 -8.88 -9.75
CA PHE A 152 20.46 -10.34 -9.81
C PHE A 152 20.62 -10.94 -11.20
N ARG A 153 21.06 -10.15 -12.21
CA ARG A 153 21.40 -10.71 -13.53
C ARG A 153 22.70 -11.49 -13.48
N GLU A 154 22.74 -12.63 -14.15
CA GLU A 154 23.95 -13.48 -14.24
C GLU A 154 25.10 -12.81 -15.00
N ASN A 155 24.80 -11.99 -16.01
CA ASN A 155 25.77 -11.27 -16.82
C ASN A 155 25.49 -9.76 -16.74
N ILE A 156 26.29 -9.05 -15.97
CA ILE A 156 26.24 -7.60 -15.82
C ILE A 156 27.30 -6.96 -16.74
N ASP A 157 26.87 -6.25 -17.75
CA ASP A 157 27.77 -5.48 -18.62
C ASP A 157 28.22 -4.18 -17.96
N LYS A 158 29.17 -3.43 -18.63
CA LYS A 158 29.67 -2.16 -18.10
C LYS A 158 28.57 -1.11 -17.93
N ASP A 159 27.62 -1.07 -18.85
CA ASP A 159 26.49 -0.15 -18.81
C ASP A 159 25.57 -0.48 -17.64
N ASP A 160 25.36 -1.77 -17.33
CA ASP A 160 24.60 -2.24 -16.16
C ASP A 160 25.29 -1.87 -14.86
N GLN A 161 26.64 -2.01 -14.79
CA GLN A 161 27.43 -1.62 -13.64
C GLN A 161 27.35 -0.11 -13.36
N GLU A 162 27.48 0.71 -14.41
CA GLU A 162 27.35 2.16 -14.30
C GLU A 162 25.95 2.56 -13.83
N LEU A 163 24.90 1.92 -14.36
CA LEU A 163 23.52 2.14 -13.95
C LEU A 163 23.29 1.74 -12.49
N LEU A 164 23.81 0.60 -12.04
CA LEU A 164 23.73 0.18 -10.64
C LEU A 164 24.37 1.20 -9.71
N MET A 165 25.53 1.75 -10.05
CA MET A 165 26.17 2.77 -9.23
C MET A 165 25.31 4.03 -9.10
N LYS A 166 24.63 4.44 -10.18
CA LYS A 166 23.75 5.62 -10.18
C LYS A 166 22.43 5.38 -9.42
N LEU A 167 21.88 4.17 -9.52
CA LEU A 167 20.63 3.82 -8.87
C LEU A 167 20.79 3.47 -7.38
N SER A 168 21.98 3.03 -6.97
CA SER A 168 22.22 2.60 -5.58
C SER A 168 21.84 3.64 -4.53
N PRO A 169 22.18 4.93 -4.65
CA PRO A 169 21.75 5.93 -3.67
C PRO A 169 20.23 6.10 -3.59
N VAL A 170 19.55 6.07 -4.74
CA VAL A 170 18.09 6.17 -4.84
C VAL A 170 17.43 4.97 -4.16
N TYR A 171 17.92 3.77 -4.44
CA TYR A 171 17.47 2.53 -3.83
C TYR A 171 17.64 2.51 -2.31
N LEU A 172 18.80 2.94 -1.81
CA LEU A 172 19.07 2.96 -0.37
C LEU A 172 18.13 3.91 0.37
N ARG A 173 17.89 5.10 -0.18
CA ARG A 173 16.92 6.07 0.39
C ARG A 173 15.49 5.55 0.36
N TRP A 174 15.05 5.01 -0.77
CA TRP A 174 13.73 4.41 -0.88
C TRP A 174 13.52 3.29 0.15
N ARG A 175 14.51 2.42 0.31
CA ARG A 175 14.48 1.35 1.30
C ARG A 175 14.35 1.89 2.72
N GLU A 176 15.12 2.92 3.06
CA GLU A 176 15.07 3.54 4.38
C GLU A 176 13.72 4.20 4.66
N ASP A 177 13.21 4.99 3.71
CA ASP A 177 11.90 5.65 3.80
C ASP A 177 10.77 4.60 3.94
N THR A 178 10.81 3.51 3.18
CA THR A 178 9.81 2.42 3.25
C THR A 178 9.84 1.69 4.60
N LEU A 179 11.05 1.42 5.13
CA LEU A 179 11.19 0.79 6.44
C LEU A 179 10.70 1.70 7.57
N GLU A 180 10.95 3.00 7.48
CA GLU A 180 10.47 3.97 8.47
C GLU A 180 8.95 4.09 8.43
N GLN A 181 8.35 4.14 7.23
CA GLN A 181 6.90 4.16 7.06
C GLN A 181 6.25 2.90 7.66
N GLY A 182 6.77 1.71 7.33
CA GLY A 182 6.26 0.46 7.89
C GLY A 182 6.36 0.39 9.42
N ARG A 183 7.43 0.96 10.01
CA ARG A 183 7.56 1.08 11.47
C ARG A 183 6.52 2.01 12.08
N GLN A 184 6.21 3.13 11.41
CA GLN A 184 5.20 4.09 11.87
C GLN A 184 3.80 3.49 11.79
N GLU A 185 3.47 2.84 10.68
CA GLU A 185 2.19 2.15 10.47
C GLU A 185 2.00 1.04 11.52
N GLY A 186 2.98 0.13 11.69
CA GLY A 186 2.90 -0.92 12.69
C GLY A 186 2.79 -0.41 14.14
N ARG A 187 3.40 0.75 14.47
CA ARG A 187 3.21 1.38 15.78
C ARG A 187 1.78 1.94 15.96
N GLN A 188 1.19 2.50 14.90
CA GLN A 188 -0.17 3.02 14.97
C GLN A 188 -1.19 1.89 15.09
N GLU A 189 -1.04 0.84 14.29
CA GLU A 189 -1.88 -0.34 14.34
C GLU A 189 -1.83 -1.02 15.72
N GLY A 190 -0.62 -1.32 16.21
CA GLY A 190 -0.45 -1.92 17.54
C GLY A 190 -1.01 -1.07 18.68
N ARG A 191 -0.96 0.28 18.57
CA ARG A 191 -1.62 1.15 19.56
C ARG A 191 -3.15 1.11 19.48
N GLN A 192 -3.70 1.00 18.27
CA GLN A 192 -5.15 0.91 18.09
C GLN A 192 -5.68 -0.44 18.57
N GLU A 193 -5.01 -1.53 18.21
CA GLU A 193 -5.35 -2.87 18.65
C GLU A 193 -5.27 -3.00 20.17
N GLY A 194 -4.16 -2.62 20.79
CA GLY A 194 -4.01 -2.67 22.25
C GLY A 194 -5.02 -1.81 23.01
N ARG A 195 -5.45 -0.66 22.42
CA ARG A 195 -6.54 0.13 23.01
C ARG A 195 -7.91 -0.55 22.91
N GLN A 196 -8.17 -1.24 21.80
CA GLN A 196 -9.43 -1.95 21.62
C GLN A 196 -9.52 -3.19 22.53
N GLU A 197 -8.45 -3.96 22.57
CA GLU A 197 -8.32 -5.13 23.45
C GLU A 197 -8.47 -4.75 24.92
N GLY A 198 -7.66 -3.80 25.40
CA GLY A 198 -7.74 -3.33 26.78
C GLY A 198 -9.09 -2.73 27.17
N ARG A 199 -9.81 -2.10 26.21
CA ARG A 199 -11.20 -1.66 26.47
C ARG A 199 -12.19 -2.81 26.56
N GLN A 200 -12.01 -3.87 25.76
CA GLN A 200 -12.89 -5.03 25.80
C GLN A 200 -12.67 -5.84 27.07
N GLU A 201 -11.40 -6.09 27.41
CA GLU A 201 -11.02 -6.78 28.64
C GLU A 201 -11.50 -6.04 29.89
N GLY A 202 -11.19 -4.75 30.01
CA GLY A 202 -11.66 -3.96 31.15
C GLY A 202 -13.18 -3.84 31.27
N ARG A 203 -13.92 -3.88 30.14
CA ARG A 203 -15.39 -3.96 30.20
C ARG A 203 -15.90 -5.31 30.66
N GLN A 204 -15.24 -6.40 30.26
CA GLN A 204 -15.62 -7.75 30.69
C GLN A 204 -15.30 -7.98 32.16
N GLU A 205 -14.11 -7.59 32.59
CA GLU A 205 -13.69 -7.65 33.99
C GLU A 205 -14.61 -6.81 34.88
N GLY A 206 -14.79 -5.53 34.58
CA GLY A 206 -15.65 -4.65 35.36
C GLY A 206 -17.10 -5.11 35.38
N ARG A 207 -17.62 -5.78 34.33
CA ARG A 207 -18.93 -6.38 34.32
C ARG A 207 -19.04 -7.60 35.25
N GLN A 208 -18.01 -8.44 35.25
CA GLN A 208 -17.94 -9.62 36.11
C GLN A 208 -17.81 -9.22 37.58
N GLU A 209 -16.93 -8.30 37.91
CA GLU A 209 -16.74 -7.74 39.24
C GLU A 209 -18.05 -7.09 39.77
N GLY A 210 -18.63 -6.20 38.95
CA GLY A 210 -19.89 -5.55 39.32
C GLY A 210 -21.05 -6.52 39.51
N LEU A 211 -21.07 -7.64 38.76
CA LEU A 211 -22.10 -8.68 38.96
C LEU A 211 -21.90 -9.45 40.26
N GLN A 212 -20.67 -9.78 40.61
CA GLN A 212 -20.30 -10.45 41.87
C GLN A 212 -20.58 -9.57 43.08
N GLU A 213 -20.14 -8.31 43.03
CA GLU A 213 -20.44 -7.34 44.11
C GLU A 213 -21.94 -7.10 44.29
N GLY A 214 -22.66 -6.97 43.16
CA GLY A 214 -24.13 -6.85 43.20
C GLY A 214 -24.78 -8.05 43.82
N GLN A 215 -24.38 -9.28 43.50
CA GLN A 215 -24.89 -10.50 44.11
C GLN A 215 -24.61 -10.59 45.60
N GLN A 216 -23.39 -10.23 46.01
CA GLN A 216 -23.03 -10.19 47.44
C GLN A 216 -23.88 -9.15 48.20
N THR A 217 -24.05 -7.96 47.61
CA THR A 217 -24.85 -6.89 48.21
C THR A 217 -26.33 -7.32 48.41
N ILE A 218 -26.95 -7.90 47.39
CA ILE A 218 -28.30 -8.40 47.45
C ILE A 218 -28.43 -9.51 48.50
N LYS A 219 -27.47 -10.43 48.54
CA LYS A 219 -27.43 -11.54 49.51
C LYS A 219 -27.33 -11.00 50.95
N ARG A 220 -26.46 -10.00 51.17
CA ARG A 220 -26.34 -9.31 52.47
C ARG A 220 -27.63 -8.65 52.89
N GLN A 221 -28.25 -7.86 52.03
CA GLN A 221 -29.53 -7.19 52.30
C GLN A 221 -30.63 -8.20 52.63
N MET A 222 -30.63 -9.32 51.91
CA MET A 222 -31.59 -10.41 52.20
C MET A 222 -31.40 -10.99 53.59
N ILE A 223 -30.17 -11.29 54.02
CA ILE A 223 -29.89 -11.77 55.37
C ILE A 223 -30.26 -10.74 56.43
N GLU A 224 -29.89 -9.48 56.24
CA GLU A 224 -30.24 -8.35 57.14
C GLU A 224 -31.75 -8.20 57.30
N ASN A 225 -32.51 -8.27 56.20
CA ASN A 225 -33.96 -8.20 56.23
C ASN A 225 -34.59 -9.38 56.98
N PHE A 226 -34.08 -10.62 56.77
CA PHE A 226 -34.57 -11.79 57.51
C PHE A 226 -34.27 -11.68 58.99
N PHE A 227 -33.11 -11.21 59.40
CA PHE A 227 -32.76 -10.99 60.77
C PHE A 227 -33.63 -9.93 61.42
N ASN A 228 -33.89 -8.84 60.69
CA ASN A 228 -34.76 -7.76 61.17
C ASN A 228 -36.22 -8.23 61.43
N VAL A 229 -36.76 -9.06 60.52
CA VAL A 229 -38.11 -9.58 60.62
C VAL A 229 -38.20 -10.60 61.74
N ARG A 230 -37.21 -11.47 61.96
CA ARG A 230 -37.24 -12.56 62.91
C ARG A 230 -36.82 -12.20 64.34
N PHE A 231 -35.82 -11.34 64.45
CA PHE A 231 -35.12 -11.02 65.71
C PHE A 231 -35.36 -9.57 66.18
N GLY A 232 -35.95 -8.73 65.34
CA GLY A 232 -36.19 -7.32 65.66
C GLY A 232 -34.99 -6.45 65.22
N SER A 233 -34.37 -5.72 66.16
CA SER A 233 -33.25 -4.84 65.86
C SER A 233 -31.98 -5.64 65.51
N LEU A 234 -31.25 -5.18 64.49
CA LEU A 234 -29.93 -5.71 64.10
C LEU A 234 -28.87 -5.21 65.11
N GLU A 235 -28.60 -6.03 66.13
CA GLU A 235 -27.54 -5.76 67.08
C GLU A 235 -26.14 -5.99 66.41
N PRO A 236 -25.08 -5.31 66.88
CA PRO A 236 -23.75 -5.45 66.33
C PRO A 236 -23.23 -6.90 66.21
N GLU A 237 -23.67 -7.73 67.15
CA GLU A 237 -23.34 -9.17 67.18
C GLU A 237 -23.98 -9.96 66.03
N LEU A 238 -25.24 -9.65 65.69
CA LEU A 238 -25.90 -10.24 64.53
C LEU A 238 -25.29 -9.76 63.19
N LEU A 239 -24.89 -8.51 63.12
CA LEU A 239 -24.19 -7.99 61.95
C LEU A 239 -22.85 -8.71 61.70
N ALA A 240 -22.12 -9.09 62.78
CA ALA A 240 -20.84 -9.73 62.67
C ALA A 240 -20.90 -11.13 62.04
N ILE A 241 -22.03 -11.86 62.19
CA ILE A 241 -22.20 -13.19 61.60
C ILE A 241 -22.66 -13.17 60.15
N ILE A 242 -23.06 -12.03 59.60
CA ILE A 242 -23.49 -11.91 58.21
C ILE A 242 -22.34 -12.24 57.23
N GLU A 243 -21.14 -11.76 57.51
CA GLU A 243 -19.99 -11.99 56.61
C GLU A 243 -19.66 -13.48 56.39
N PRO A 244 -19.53 -14.32 57.46
CA PRO A 244 -19.37 -15.75 57.27
C PRO A 244 -20.58 -16.41 56.57
N MET A 245 -21.79 -15.93 56.77
CA MET A 245 -23.00 -16.49 56.15
C MET A 245 -23.06 -16.16 54.65
N LEU A 246 -22.47 -15.07 54.18
CA LEU A 246 -22.37 -14.75 52.76
C LEU A 246 -21.59 -15.81 51.94
N GLN A 247 -20.72 -16.57 52.60
CA GLN A 247 -19.93 -17.61 51.92
C GLN A 247 -20.74 -18.93 51.71
N LEU A 248 -21.88 -19.08 52.37
CA LEU A 248 -22.72 -20.28 52.23
C LEU A 248 -23.44 -20.32 50.89
N PRO A 249 -23.62 -21.50 50.28
CA PRO A 249 -24.49 -21.66 49.13
C PRO A 249 -25.96 -21.40 49.51
N PRO A 250 -26.81 -20.96 48.56
CA PRO A 250 -28.24 -20.65 48.84
C PRO A 250 -29.01 -21.80 49.48
N GLU A 251 -28.69 -23.06 49.14
CA GLU A 251 -29.33 -24.26 49.65
C GLU A 251 -29.09 -24.44 51.16
N GLU A 252 -27.94 -24.02 51.68
CA GLU A 252 -27.62 -24.05 53.08
C GLU A 252 -28.08 -22.81 53.83
N LEU A 253 -27.99 -21.65 53.17
CA LEU A 253 -28.33 -20.37 53.77
C LEU A 253 -29.84 -20.25 54.04
N THR A 254 -30.67 -20.68 53.10
CA THR A 254 -32.15 -20.51 53.20
C THR A 254 -32.76 -21.26 54.40
N PRO A 255 -32.45 -22.55 54.66
CA PRO A 255 -32.93 -23.22 55.86
C PRO A 255 -32.47 -22.55 57.14
N LEU A 256 -31.21 -22.11 57.24
CA LEU A 256 -30.68 -21.43 58.40
C LEU A 256 -31.43 -20.12 58.69
N LEU A 257 -31.73 -19.33 57.68
CA LEU A 257 -32.46 -18.09 57.81
C LEU A 257 -33.92 -18.33 58.26
N LEU A 258 -34.54 -19.45 57.89
CA LEU A 258 -35.91 -19.76 58.19
C LEU A 258 -36.11 -20.46 59.55
N THR A 259 -35.25 -21.37 59.95
CA THR A 259 -35.45 -22.29 61.05
C THR A 259 -34.51 -22.13 62.25
N ALA A 260 -33.23 -21.67 62.02
CA ALA A 260 -32.24 -21.61 63.11
C ALA A 260 -32.60 -20.56 64.18
N SER A 261 -32.45 -20.91 65.46
CA SER A 261 -32.57 -19.93 66.53
C SER A 261 -31.37 -18.95 66.54
N ARG A 262 -31.53 -17.88 67.34
CA ARG A 262 -30.47 -16.89 67.50
C ARG A 262 -29.21 -17.54 68.13
N GLU A 263 -29.40 -18.37 69.10
CA GLU A 263 -28.34 -19.09 69.81
C GLU A 263 -27.56 -20.04 68.84
N GLU A 264 -28.30 -20.78 68.01
CA GLU A 264 -27.71 -21.69 67.01
C GLU A 264 -26.88 -20.92 65.94
N LEU A 265 -27.31 -19.75 65.52
CA LEU A 265 -26.58 -18.90 64.59
C LEU A 265 -25.27 -18.39 65.20
N PHE A 266 -25.30 -17.97 66.48
CA PHE A 266 -24.11 -17.54 67.21
C PHE A 266 -23.14 -18.68 67.46
N GLU A 267 -23.63 -19.86 67.82
CA GLU A 267 -22.78 -21.04 68.00
C GLU A 267 -22.03 -21.44 66.72
N ARG A 268 -22.71 -21.31 65.61
CA ARG A 268 -22.15 -21.71 64.29
C ARG A 268 -21.23 -20.65 63.65
N PHE A 269 -21.53 -19.36 63.80
CA PHE A 269 -20.88 -18.25 63.06
C PHE A 269 -20.28 -17.16 63.96
N GLY A 270 -20.53 -17.21 65.27
CA GLY A 270 -20.13 -16.19 66.22
C GLY A 270 -18.72 -16.39 66.83
N LYS A 271 -17.73 -16.72 65.97
CA LYS A 271 -16.33 -16.85 66.40
C LYS A 271 -15.63 -15.53 66.38
#